data_fdfada487fddcde226fb40c69e2021cd
#
_entry.id   fdfada487fddcde226fb40c69e2021cd
#
_cell.length_a   1.000
_cell.length_b   1.000
_cell.length_c   1.000
_cell.angle_alpha   90.00
_cell.angle_beta   90.00
_cell.angle_gamma   90.00
#
_symmetry.space_group_name_H-M   'P 1'
#
loop_
_entity.id
_entity.type
_entity.pdbx_description
1 polymer ?
#
loop_
_entity_poly.entity_id
_entity_poly.type
_entity_poly.pdbx_seq_one_letter_code
_entity_poly.pdbx_strand_id
1 'polypeptide(L)'
;MRLAGIDGCKRGWVVVHWMAASRSAPILDFTDDLDSFLDGSQIGLAVIDIPIGFSSGPEQRNVEAAMRKFLPGKTSSVFNTPCRQALYEKDYVTASAVNRDVVKVGLSKQTHAIFPKMQEIDGLVRRAEQSRIREGHPEVSFAAMNGNRPLVSRKKDSVGESERIALLEAVGIPAKYLLDIKRRLGAARDDVLDAAALIWTAGRLNAQGHLTFPPVPSRDLMGLEMSVVA
;
A
#
# COMPACT_ATOMS: atom_id res chain seq x y z
N MET A 1 -15.97 -11.54 -7.51
CA MET A 1 -15.61 -10.49 -6.53
C MET A 1 -14.81 -9.43 -7.24
N ARG A 2 -15.06 -8.15 -6.95
CA ARG A 2 -14.26 -7.05 -7.49
C ARG A 2 -13.05 -6.78 -6.58
N LEU A 3 -11.87 -6.73 -7.17
CA LEU A 3 -10.58 -6.50 -6.52
C LEU A 3 -10.13 -5.06 -6.79
N ALA A 4 -9.36 -4.47 -5.87
CA ALA A 4 -8.73 -3.16 -6.06
C ALA A 4 -7.29 -3.14 -5.55
N GLY A 5 -6.45 -2.38 -6.26
CA GLY A 5 -5.15 -1.90 -5.80
C GLY A 5 -5.23 -0.38 -5.66
N ILE A 6 -4.77 0.15 -4.54
CA ILE A 6 -4.99 1.55 -4.16
C ILE A 6 -3.68 2.19 -3.73
N ASP A 7 -3.37 3.33 -4.34
CA ASP A 7 -2.22 4.16 -3.95
C ASP A 7 -2.64 5.58 -3.61
N GLY A 8 -1.97 6.17 -2.61
CA GLY A 8 -2.24 7.50 -2.13
C GLY A 8 -1.54 8.58 -2.96
N CYS A 9 -2.29 9.53 -3.51
CA CYS A 9 -1.75 10.68 -4.20
C CYS A 9 -2.08 12.01 -3.48
N LYS A 10 -1.56 13.13 -3.99
CA LYS A 10 -1.70 14.44 -3.33
C LYS A 10 -3.14 14.84 -3.03
N ARG A 11 -4.11 14.52 -3.89
CA ARG A 11 -5.50 14.97 -3.80
C ARG A 11 -6.49 13.89 -3.36
N GLY A 12 -6.05 12.66 -3.18
CA GLY A 12 -6.94 11.53 -2.89
C GLY A 12 -6.25 10.19 -3.16
N TRP A 13 -6.93 9.33 -3.86
CA TRP A 13 -6.55 7.95 -4.10
C TRP A 13 -6.63 7.59 -5.57
N VAL A 14 -5.59 6.94 -6.06
CA VAL A 14 -5.61 6.27 -7.36
C VAL A 14 -6.04 4.83 -7.14
N VAL A 15 -7.07 4.40 -7.84
CA VAL A 15 -7.67 3.07 -7.68
C VAL A 15 -7.64 2.34 -9.02
N VAL A 16 -6.94 1.23 -9.07
CA VAL A 16 -7.06 0.26 -10.17
C VAL A 16 -7.94 -0.87 -9.67
N HIS A 17 -9.08 -1.12 -10.33
CA HIS A 17 -9.97 -2.19 -9.92
C HIS A 17 -10.41 -3.08 -11.08
N TRP A 18 -10.72 -4.32 -10.76
CA TRP A 18 -11.02 -5.35 -11.73
C TRP A 18 -11.99 -6.38 -11.15
N MET A 19 -12.84 -6.94 -11.99
CA MET A 19 -13.64 -8.09 -11.60
C MET A 19 -12.80 -9.36 -11.72
N ALA A 20 -12.57 -10.06 -10.60
CA ALA A 20 -11.87 -11.33 -10.61
C ALA A 20 -12.50 -12.31 -11.63
N ALA A 21 -11.67 -13.02 -12.37
CA ALA A 21 -12.06 -13.93 -13.44
C ALA A 21 -12.78 -13.27 -14.65
N SER A 22 -12.81 -11.94 -14.75
CA SER A 22 -13.31 -11.25 -15.95
C SER A 22 -12.23 -11.19 -17.03
N ARG A 23 -12.67 -11.18 -18.30
CA ARG A 23 -11.81 -10.88 -19.45
C ARG A 23 -11.78 -9.37 -19.80
N SER A 24 -12.55 -8.55 -19.08
CA SER A 24 -12.52 -7.09 -19.28
C SER A 24 -11.18 -6.50 -18.82
N ALA A 25 -10.79 -5.37 -19.40
CA ALA A 25 -9.64 -4.61 -18.90
C ALA A 25 -9.92 -4.06 -17.49
N PRO A 26 -8.88 -3.88 -16.65
CA PRO A 26 -9.00 -3.17 -15.39
C PRO A 26 -9.44 -1.72 -15.63
N ILE A 27 -10.14 -1.17 -14.65
CA ILE A 27 -10.59 0.21 -14.64
C ILE A 27 -9.65 1.01 -13.75
N LEU A 28 -9.31 2.22 -14.19
CA LEU A 28 -8.54 3.19 -13.42
C LEU A 28 -9.45 4.35 -13.03
N ASP A 29 -9.56 4.60 -11.74
CA ASP A 29 -10.34 5.68 -11.17
C ASP A 29 -9.51 6.54 -10.21
N PHE A 30 -10.06 7.68 -9.87
CA PHE A 30 -9.59 8.59 -8.83
C PHE A 30 -10.74 8.93 -7.89
N THR A 31 -10.46 8.95 -6.58
CA THR A 31 -11.43 9.41 -5.58
C THR A 31 -10.74 10.21 -4.47
N ASP A 32 -11.42 11.17 -3.91
CA ASP A 32 -11.07 11.89 -2.67
C ASP A 32 -11.87 11.39 -1.46
N ASP A 33 -12.86 10.49 -1.69
CA ASP A 33 -13.64 9.78 -0.67
C ASP A 33 -13.55 8.26 -0.92
N LEU A 34 -12.59 7.63 -0.25
CA LEU A 34 -12.33 6.20 -0.47
C LEU A 34 -13.43 5.31 0.12
N ASP A 35 -14.03 5.69 1.25
CA ASP A 35 -15.09 4.92 1.91
C ASP A 35 -16.31 4.76 0.99
N SER A 36 -16.85 5.89 0.53
CA SER A 36 -17.97 5.91 -0.42
C SER A 36 -17.63 5.21 -1.75
N PHE A 37 -16.38 5.34 -2.22
CA PHE A 37 -15.94 4.70 -3.46
C PHE A 37 -15.93 3.17 -3.33
N LEU A 38 -15.38 2.63 -2.23
CA LEU A 38 -15.29 1.18 -2.02
C LEU A 38 -16.67 0.52 -1.97
N ASP A 39 -17.62 1.16 -1.31
CA ASP A 39 -19.00 0.65 -1.20
C ASP A 39 -19.77 0.83 -2.52
N GLY A 40 -19.74 2.02 -3.11
CA GLY A 40 -20.41 2.31 -4.38
C GLY A 40 -19.91 1.46 -5.55
N SER A 41 -18.61 1.16 -5.58
CA SER A 41 -17.98 0.29 -6.57
C SER A 41 -18.05 -1.19 -6.23
N GLN A 42 -18.62 -1.56 -5.08
CA GLN A 42 -18.75 -2.95 -4.60
C GLN A 42 -17.39 -3.67 -4.56
N ILE A 43 -16.34 -2.99 -4.07
CA ILE A 43 -15.03 -3.60 -3.90
C ILE A 43 -15.10 -4.64 -2.78
N GLY A 44 -14.85 -5.90 -3.11
CA GLY A 44 -14.86 -7.01 -2.16
C GLY A 44 -13.52 -7.24 -1.47
N LEU A 45 -12.41 -6.89 -2.14
CA LEU A 45 -11.05 -6.99 -1.59
C LEU A 45 -10.17 -5.90 -2.18
N ALA A 46 -9.55 -5.12 -1.31
CA ALA A 46 -8.60 -4.05 -1.66
C ALA A 46 -7.23 -4.30 -1.02
N VAL A 47 -6.16 -3.97 -1.76
CA VAL A 47 -4.80 -3.86 -1.22
C VAL A 47 -4.35 -2.42 -1.38
N ILE A 48 -3.87 -1.80 -0.30
CA ILE A 48 -3.58 -0.36 -0.22
C ILE A 48 -2.16 -0.10 0.30
N ASP A 49 -1.45 0.88 -0.29
CA ASP A 49 -0.12 1.34 0.18
C ASP A 49 -0.25 2.32 1.34
N ILE A 50 -0.83 1.85 2.44
CA ILE A 50 -0.91 2.58 3.71
C ILE A 50 -0.82 1.57 4.85
N PRO A 51 -0.05 1.86 5.91
CA PRO A 51 0.05 1.01 7.09
C PRO A 51 -1.30 0.75 7.76
N ILE A 52 -1.56 -0.52 8.11
CA ILE A 52 -2.74 -0.96 8.86
C ILE A 52 -2.29 -1.57 10.18
N GLY A 53 -2.88 -1.11 11.29
CA GLY A 53 -2.49 -1.49 12.64
C GLY A 53 -1.22 -0.75 13.10
N PHE A 54 -1.22 -0.28 14.34
CA PHE A 54 -0.20 0.62 14.88
C PHE A 54 0.23 0.17 16.28
N SER A 55 1.54 0.12 16.52
CA SER A 55 2.08 -0.15 17.86
C SER A 55 1.56 0.90 18.85
N SER A 56 1.27 0.48 20.08
CA SER A 56 0.83 1.35 21.17
C SER A 56 1.72 1.25 22.40
N GLY A 57 2.78 0.46 22.34
CA GLY A 57 3.78 0.23 23.38
C GLY A 57 5.20 0.19 22.80
N PRO A 58 6.20 -0.20 23.61
CA PRO A 58 7.61 -0.16 23.22
C PRO A 58 7.97 -1.13 22.08
N GLU A 59 7.15 -2.13 21.85
CA GLU A 59 7.34 -3.06 20.74
C GLU A 59 6.97 -2.40 19.42
N GLN A 60 7.93 -2.38 18.51
CA GLN A 60 7.70 -1.89 17.16
C GLN A 60 6.95 -2.92 16.32
N ARG A 61 6.29 -2.46 15.28
CA ARG A 61 5.79 -3.34 14.23
C ARG A 61 6.98 -4.10 13.60
N ASN A 62 6.84 -5.40 13.44
CA ASN A 62 7.85 -6.23 12.75
C ASN A 62 7.71 -6.19 11.22
N VAL A 63 6.70 -5.52 10.71
CA VAL A 63 6.37 -5.40 9.27
C VAL A 63 7.51 -4.73 8.51
N GLU A 64 7.96 -3.56 8.98
CA GLU A 64 9.02 -2.79 8.33
C GLU A 64 10.35 -3.53 8.32
N ALA A 65 10.67 -4.24 9.39
CA ALA A 65 11.88 -5.06 9.47
C ALA A 65 11.82 -6.24 8.48
N ALA A 66 10.67 -6.90 8.37
CA ALA A 66 10.44 -7.99 7.44
C ALA A 66 10.53 -7.53 5.98
N MET A 67 9.91 -6.39 5.65
CA MET A 67 10.00 -5.78 4.32
C MET A 67 11.43 -5.39 3.95
N ARG A 68 12.17 -4.73 4.88
CA ARG A 68 13.57 -4.33 4.62
C ARG A 68 14.47 -5.54 4.38
N LYS A 69 14.21 -6.66 5.07
CA LYS A 69 14.93 -7.92 4.83
C LYS A 69 14.63 -8.49 3.44
N PHE A 70 13.40 -8.35 2.96
CA PHE A 70 12.97 -8.81 1.63
C PHE A 70 13.44 -7.87 0.50
N LEU A 71 13.72 -6.59 0.83
CA LEU A 71 14.11 -5.55 -0.13
C LEU A 71 15.56 -5.06 0.07
N PRO A 72 16.59 -5.96 -0.03
CA PRO A 72 17.98 -5.51 0.07
C PRO A 72 18.29 -4.47 -1.02
N GLY A 73 18.95 -3.36 -0.62
CA GLY A 73 19.23 -2.23 -1.51
C GLY A 73 18.07 -1.25 -1.74
N LYS A 74 16.87 -1.56 -1.23
CA LYS A 74 15.67 -0.71 -1.32
C LYS A 74 15.08 -0.38 0.06
N THR A 75 15.84 -0.54 1.12
CA THR A 75 15.38 -0.31 2.50
C THR A 75 14.85 1.10 2.75
N SER A 76 15.33 2.10 1.98
CA SER A 76 14.86 3.48 2.04
C SER A 76 13.42 3.68 1.51
N SER A 77 12.86 2.72 0.80
CA SER A 77 11.44 2.77 0.38
C SER A 77 10.49 2.40 1.52
N VAL A 78 11.00 1.78 2.59
CA VAL A 78 10.21 1.34 3.74
C VAL A 78 10.35 2.35 4.88
N PHE A 79 9.33 3.16 5.08
CA PHE A 79 9.28 4.14 6.17
C PHE A 79 8.96 3.47 7.50
N ASN A 80 9.36 4.12 8.61
CA ASN A 80 8.90 3.70 9.92
C ASN A 80 7.45 4.16 10.12
N THR A 81 6.58 3.22 10.43
CA THR A 81 5.19 3.51 10.78
C THR A 81 5.13 4.18 12.16
N PRO A 82 4.29 5.20 12.38
CA PRO A 82 4.13 5.83 13.68
C PRO A 82 3.51 4.85 14.70
N CYS A 83 3.75 5.09 15.99
CA CYS A 83 2.89 4.51 17.02
C CYS A 83 1.49 5.15 16.97
N ARG A 84 0.50 4.48 17.54
CA ARG A 84 -0.90 4.93 17.49
C ARG A 84 -1.07 6.31 18.13
N GLN A 85 -0.39 6.58 19.23
CA GLN A 85 -0.48 7.88 19.91
C GLN A 85 0.08 9.01 19.03
N ALA A 86 1.24 8.79 18.38
CA ALA A 86 1.86 9.77 17.52
C ALA A 86 1.03 10.06 16.25
N LEU A 87 0.32 9.05 15.73
CA LEU A 87 -0.51 9.18 14.52
C LEU A 87 -1.57 10.28 14.65
N TYR A 88 -2.08 10.55 15.84
CA TYR A 88 -3.13 11.54 16.08
C TYR A 88 -2.61 12.90 16.56
N GLU A 89 -1.30 13.08 16.66
CA GLU A 89 -0.69 14.38 16.92
C GLU A 89 -0.69 15.26 15.66
N LYS A 90 -1.04 16.55 15.85
CA LYS A 90 -1.24 17.47 14.73
C LYS A 90 0.07 17.99 14.14
N ASP A 91 1.06 18.26 14.98
CA ASP A 91 2.33 18.81 14.54
C ASP A 91 3.44 17.75 14.54
N TYR A 92 4.37 17.91 13.60
CA TYR A 92 5.47 16.98 13.40
C TYR A 92 6.40 16.83 14.61
N VAL A 93 6.66 17.93 15.33
CA VAL A 93 7.62 17.91 16.45
C VAL A 93 7.06 17.09 17.59
N THR A 94 5.81 17.34 17.97
CA THR A 94 5.08 16.58 19.00
C THR A 94 4.90 15.12 18.58
N ALA A 95 4.46 14.88 17.35
CA ALA A 95 4.31 13.51 16.83
C ALA A 95 5.62 12.72 16.89
N SER A 96 6.75 13.34 16.49
CA SER A 96 8.06 12.68 16.51
C SER A 96 8.57 12.46 17.94
N ALA A 97 8.28 13.38 18.88
CA ALA A 97 8.62 13.22 20.29
C ALA A 97 7.84 12.06 20.92
N VAL A 98 6.52 12.05 20.75
CA VAL A 98 5.64 10.96 21.22
C VAL A 98 6.08 9.61 20.65
N ASN A 99 6.37 9.55 19.35
CA ASN A 99 6.82 8.31 18.73
C ASN A 99 8.16 7.81 19.31
N ARG A 100 9.10 8.75 19.60
CA ARG A 100 10.38 8.40 20.23
C ARG A 100 10.20 7.92 21.66
N ASP A 101 9.26 8.48 22.40
CA ASP A 101 8.97 8.05 23.76
C ASP A 101 8.34 6.66 23.81
N VAL A 102 7.42 6.35 22.88
CA VAL A 102 6.69 5.07 22.86
C VAL A 102 7.52 3.96 22.22
N VAL A 103 7.99 4.15 20.98
CA VAL A 103 8.66 3.08 20.20
C VAL A 103 10.15 3.31 19.99
N LYS A 104 10.75 4.30 20.65
CA LYS A 104 12.19 4.63 20.64
C LYS A 104 12.75 5.02 19.27
N VAL A 105 11.89 5.39 18.32
CA VAL A 105 12.28 5.82 16.97
C VAL A 105 11.59 7.12 16.62
N GLY A 106 12.32 8.05 16.00
CA GLY A 106 11.74 9.29 15.46
C GLY A 106 11.00 9.06 14.15
N LEU A 107 10.22 10.04 13.75
CA LEU A 107 9.47 10.02 12.48
C LEU A 107 10.18 10.88 11.43
N SER A 108 10.03 10.48 10.16
CA SER A 108 10.40 11.35 9.05
C SER A 108 9.28 12.37 8.76
N LYS A 109 9.64 13.52 8.19
CA LYS A 109 8.64 14.48 7.70
C LYS A 109 7.74 13.89 6.62
N GLN A 110 8.27 12.95 5.83
CA GLN A 110 7.49 12.24 4.81
C GLN A 110 6.43 11.35 5.45
N THR A 111 6.79 10.61 6.50
CA THR A 111 5.82 9.80 7.27
C THR A 111 4.71 10.68 7.85
N HIS A 112 5.06 11.81 8.47
CA HIS A 112 4.07 12.72 9.04
C HIS A 112 3.14 13.33 7.96
N ALA A 113 3.65 13.61 6.76
CA ALA A 113 2.86 14.18 5.68
C ALA A 113 1.72 13.25 5.19
N ILE A 114 1.81 11.94 5.44
CA ILE A 114 0.77 10.96 5.07
C ILE A 114 -0.12 10.56 6.26
N PHE A 115 0.02 11.18 7.43
CA PHE A 115 -0.84 10.92 8.60
C PHE A 115 -2.32 11.06 8.31
N PRO A 116 -2.81 12.09 7.57
CA PRO A 116 -4.24 12.17 7.26
C PRO A 116 -4.77 10.93 6.54
N LYS A 117 -3.98 10.37 5.62
CA LYS A 117 -4.34 9.12 4.93
C LYS A 117 -4.30 7.90 5.84
N MET A 118 -3.28 7.82 6.72
CA MET A 118 -3.22 6.74 7.73
C MET A 118 -4.41 6.80 8.69
N GLN A 119 -4.83 8.00 9.12
CA GLN A 119 -6.00 8.20 9.99
C GLN A 119 -7.30 7.82 9.28
N GLU A 120 -7.45 8.18 8.00
CA GLU A 120 -8.59 7.81 7.16
C GLU A 120 -8.70 6.28 7.08
N ILE A 121 -7.61 5.60 6.75
CA ILE A 121 -7.59 4.13 6.63
C ILE A 121 -7.76 3.44 7.98
N ASP A 122 -7.14 3.93 9.06
CA ASP A 122 -7.34 3.38 10.39
C ASP A 122 -8.83 3.47 10.81
N GLY A 123 -9.49 4.58 10.53
CA GLY A 123 -10.92 4.74 10.76
C GLY A 123 -11.77 3.80 9.91
N LEU A 124 -11.43 3.65 8.63
CA LEU A 124 -12.14 2.80 7.68
C LEU A 124 -12.03 1.31 8.07
N VAL A 125 -10.81 0.81 8.31
CA VAL A 125 -10.55 -0.61 8.63
C VAL A 125 -11.16 -1.02 9.97
N ARG A 126 -11.27 -0.11 10.94
CA ARG A 126 -11.95 -0.38 12.21
C ARG A 126 -13.48 -0.47 12.09
N ARG A 127 -14.08 0.18 11.09
CA ARG A 127 -15.52 0.08 10.78
C ARG A 127 -15.82 -1.11 9.87
N ALA A 128 -14.95 -1.34 8.89
CA ALA A 128 -15.05 -2.47 7.98
C ALA A 128 -14.24 -3.66 8.52
N GLU A 129 -14.53 -4.86 8.04
CA GLU A 129 -13.67 -6.01 8.35
C GLU A 129 -12.31 -5.84 7.65
N GLN A 130 -11.22 -6.00 8.39
CA GLN A 130 -9.86 -5.98 7.83
C GLN A 130 -9.64 -7.02 6.72
N SER A 131 -10.45 -8.07 6.69
CA SER A 131 -10.45 -9.06 5.60
C SER A 131 -10.71 -8.45 4.22
N ARG A 132 -11.43 -7.31 4.14
CA ARG A 132 -11.72 -6.60 2.89
C ARG A 132 -10.61 -5.61 2.47
N ILE A 133 -9.79 -5.15 3.41
CA ILE A 133 -8.74 -4.13 3.14
C ILE A 133 -7.44 -4.59 3.78
N ARG A 134 -6.42 -4.85 2.95
CA ARG A 134 -5.12 -5.31 3.42
C ARG A 134 -4.03 -4.30 3.05
N GLU A 135 -3.05 -4.19 3.92
CA GLU A 135 -1.85 -3.39 3.63
C GLU A 135 -1.00 -4.10 2.58
N GLY A 136 -0.59 -3.38 1.55
CA GLY A 136 0.40 -3.77 0.57
C GLY A 136 1.54 -2.78 0.52
N HIS A 137 2.58 -3.10 -0.25
CA HIS A 137 3.69 -2.18 -0.52
C HIS A 137 4.18 -2.40 -1.95
N PRO A 138 4.11 -1.40 -2.84
CA PRO A 138 4.39 -1.57 -4.26
C PRO A 138 5.77 -2.16 -4.56
N GLU A 139 6.83 -1.72 -3.88
CA GLU A 139 8.17 -2.29 -4.10
C GLU A 139 8.26 -3.77 -3.66
N VAL A 140 7.48 -4.20 -2.66
CA VAL A 140 7.37 -5.61 -2.26
C VAL A 140 6.63 -6.40 -3.32
N SER A 141 5.54 -5.86 -3.86
CA SER A 141 4.77 -6.46 -4.96
C SER A 141 5.62 -6.61 -6.22
N PHE A 142 6.36 -5.57 -6.62
CA PHE A 142 7.28 -5.66 -7.76
C PHE A 142 8.41 -6.66 -7.53
N ALA A 143 8.98 -6.72 -6.33
CA ALA A 143 9.99 -7.73 -6.00
C ALA A 143 9.42 -9.16 -6.08
N ALA A 144 8.19 -9.37 -5.62
CA ALA A 144 7.50 -10.66 -5.73
C ALA A 144 7.24 -11.05 -7.19
N MET A 145 6.82 -10.09 -8.05
CA MET A 145 6.69 -10.31 -9.50
C MET A 145 8.02 -10.68 -10.16
N ASN A 146 9.12 -10.10 -9.67
CA ASN A 146 10.48 -10.31 -10.18
C ASN A 146 11.19 -11.53 -9.56
N GLY A 147 10.43 -12.57 -9.21
CA GLY A 147 10.99 -13.80 -8.62
C GLY A 147 11.60 -13.59 -7.23
N ASN A 148 11.00 -12.76 -6.41
CA ASN A 148 11.43 -12.37 -5.06
C ASN A 148 12.78 -11.59 -5.05
N ARG A 149 13.05 -10.82 -6.10
CA ARG A 149 14.26 -10.00 -6.22
C ARG A 149 13.87 -8.53 -6.36
N PRO A 150 14.38 -7.62 -5.48
CA PRO A 150 14.11 -6.20 -5.61
C PRO A 150 14.57 -5.65 -6.95
N LEU A 151 13.81 -4.70 -7.49
CA LEU A 151 14.25 -3.93 -8.65
C LEU A 151 15.42 -3.03 -8.25
N VAL A 152 16.49 -3.03 -9.04
CA VAL A 152 17.67 -2.17 -8.76
C VAL A 152 17.37 -0.72 -9.15
N SER A 153 16.63 -0.51 -10.23
CA SER A 153 16.29 0.80 -10.79
C SER A 153 15.40 1.64 -9.86
N ARG A 154 15.55 2.96 -9.94
CA ARG A 154 14.69 3.89 -9.20
C ARG A 154 13.36 4.06 -9.94
N LYS A 155 12.23 4.14 -9.21
CA LYS A 155 10.90 4.26 -9.82
C LYS A 155 10.70 5.50 -10.68
N LYS A 156 11.45 6.57 -10.44
CA LYS A 156 11.37 7.84 -11.17
C LYS A 156 12.28 7.91 -12.39
N ASP A 157 13.17 6.94 -12.59
CA ASP A 157 14.02 6.86 -13.76
C ASP A 157 13.28 6.15 -14.89
N SER A 158 13.53 6.51 -16.14
CA SER A 158 12.89 5.90 -17.32
C SER A 158 13.12 4.38 -17.40
N VAL A 159 14.29 3.91 -16.99
CA VAL A 159 14.60 2.48 -16.89
C VAL A 159 13.71 1.81 -15.84
N GLY A 160 13.60 2.41 -14.65
CA GLY A 160 12.78 1.86 -13.58
C GLY A 160 11.28 1.86 -13.88
N GLU A 161 10.78 2.87 -14.59
CA GLU A 161 9.42 2.88 -15.09
C GLU A 161 9.21 1.75 -16.12
N SER A 162 10.13 1.60 -17.07
CA SER A 162 10.03 0.56 -18.11
C SER A 162 10.07 -0.85 -17.53
N GLU A 163 10.91 -1.11 -16.51
CA GLU A 163 10.95 -2.39 -15.82
C GLU A 163 9.62 -2.72 -15.12
N ARG A 164 9.02 -1.74 -14.45
CA ARG A 164 7.71 -1.93 -13.77
C ARG A 164 6.59 -2.21 -14.77
N ILE A 165 6.56 -1.47 -15.88
CA ILE A 165 5.63 -1.72 -16.97
C ILE A 165 5.81 -3.14 -17.51
N ALA A 166 7.03 -3.57 -17.79
CA ALA A 166 7.31 -4.90 -18.32
C ALA A 166 6.86 -6.03 -17.36
N LEU A 167 7.11 -5.86 -16.05
CA LEU A 167 6.66 -6.83 -15.04
C LEU A 167 5.12 -6.92 -14.97
N LEU A 168 4.43 -5.78 -14.96
CA LEU A 168 2.97 -5.75 -14.94
C LEU A 168 2.36 -6.40 -16.18
N GLU A 169 2.88 -6.08 -17.36
CA GLU A 169 2.45 -6.70 -18.62
C GLU A 169 2.69 -8.23 -18.61
N ALA A 170 3.84 -8.66 -18.09
CA ALA A 170 4.18 -10.08 -18.01
C ALA A 170 3.23 -10.88 -17.09
N VAL A 171 2.65 -10.24 -16.08
CA VAL A 171 1.66 -10.86 -15.18
C VAL A 171 0.19 -10.59 -15.61
N GLY A 172 -0.01 -10.03 -16.79
CA GLY A 172 -1.34 -9.81 -17.38
C GLY A 172 -2.03 -8.53 -16.93
N ILE A 173 -1.34 -7.59 -16.29
CA ILE A 173 -1.86 -6.26 -15.97
C ILE A 173 -1.48 -5.29 -17.09
N PRO A 174 -2.42 -4.72 -17.86
CA PRO A 174 -2.13 -3.89 -19.03
C PRO A 174 -1.68 -2.48 -18.61
N ALA A 175 -0.45 -2.36 -18.13
CA ALA A 175 0.10 -1.13 -17.58
C ALA A 175 0.15 0.03 -18.60
N LYS A 176 0.47 -0.26 -19.85
CA LYS A 176 0.47 0.75 -20.93
C LYS A 176 -0.91 1.35 -21.14
N TYR A 177 -1.95 0.51 -21.18
CA TYR A 177 -3.34 0.94 -21.27
C TYR A 177 -3.73 1.83 -20.08
N LEU A 178 -3.41 1.42 -18.84
CA LEU A 178 -3.67 2.21 -17.64
C LEU A 178 -2.97 3.58 -17.70
N LEU A 179 -1.73 3.62 -18.15
CA LEU A 179 -0.98 4.86 -18.33
C LEU A 179 -1.55 5.76 -19.44
N ASP A 180 -2.18 5.22 -20.46
CA ASP A 180 -2.82 6.01 -21.51
C ASP A 180 -4.12 6.66 -21.01
N ILE A 181 -4.95 5.93 -20.28
CA ILE A 181 -6.21 6.46 -19.74
C ILE A 181 -6.00 7.44 -18.58
N LYS A 182 -4.89 7.35 -17.83
CA LYS A 182 -4.56 8.25 -16.72
C LYS A 182 -4.55 9.74 -17.08
N ARG A 183 -4.31 10.06 -18.35
CA ARG A 183 -4.27 11.45 -18.83
C ARG A 183 -5.56 12.20 -18.51
N ARG A 184 -6.69 11.50 -18.42
CA ARG A 184 -8.01 12.05 -18.08
C ARG A 184 -8.18 12.35 -16.59
N LEU A 185 -7.39 11.68 -15.73
CA LEU A 185 -7.54 11.74 -14.28
C LEU A 185 -6.50 12.64 -13.59
N GLY A 186 -5.43 13.03 -14.30
CA GLY A 186 -4.35 13.84 -13.73
C GLY A 186 -3.50 13.13 -12.67
N ALA A 187 -3.58 11.80 -12.59
CA ALA A 187 -2.76 10.99 -11.69
C ALA A 187 -1.29 10.98 -12.14
N ALA A 188 -0.34 10.84 -11.23
CA ALA A 188 1.06 10.63 -11.57
C ALA A 188 1.27 9.22 -12.14
N ARG A 189 2.33 9.03 -12.93
CA ARG A 189 2.60 7.73 -13.58
C ARG A 189 2.98 6.67 -12.56
N ASP A 190 3.78 7.06 -11.57
CA ASP A 190 4.21 6.17 -10.48
C ASP A 190 3.00 5.74 -9.62
N ASP A 191 2.07 6.63 -9.26
CA ASP A 191 0.88 6.26 -8.48
C ASP A 191 0.02 5.22 -9.22
N VAL A 192 -0.11 5.33 -10.56
CA VAL A 192 -0.85 4.35 -11.36
C VAL A 192 -0.16 2.98 -11.40
N LEU A 193 1.17 2.95 -11.56
CA LEU A 193 1.94 1.71 -11.56
C LEU A 193 1.95 1.05 -10.18
N ASP A 194 2.00 1.85 -9.11
CA ASP A 194 1.95 1.37 -7.73
C ASP A 194 0.57 0.76 -7.42
N ALA A 195 -0.54 1.43 -7.77
CA ALA A 195 -1.89 0.86 -7.68
C ALA A 195 -2.07 -0.40 -8.55
N ALA A 196 -1.46 -0.43 -9.75
CA ALA A 196 -1.47 -1.60 -10.61
C ALA A 196 -0.69 -2.80 -10.02
N ALA A 197 0.39 -2.56 -9.29
CA ALA A 197 1.09 -3.62 -8.56
C ALA A 197 0.24 -4.18 -7.41
N LEU A 198 -0.51 -3.31 -6.73
CA LEU A 198 -1.36 -3.71 -5.62
C LEU A 198 -2.62 -4.48 -6.05
N ILE A 199 -3.19 -4.22 -7.24
CA ILE A 199 -4.30 -5.05 -7.72
C ILE A 199 -3.82 -6.47 -8.09
N TRP A 200 -2.60 -6.62 -8.61
CA TRP A 200 -2.01 -7.96 -8.79
C TRP A 200 -1.86 -8.68 -7.44
N THR A 201 -1.39 -7.98 -6.41
CA THR A 201 -1.33 -8.52 -5.05
C THR A 201 -2.72 -8.91 -4.54
N ALA A 202 -3.76 -8.09 -4.77
CA ALA A 202 -5.14 -8.44 -4.42
C ALA A 202 -5.61 -9.72 -5.14
N GLY A 203 -5.20 -9.91 -6.39
CA GLY A 203 -5.44 -11.15 -7.15
C GLY A 203 -4.80 -12.37 -6.50
N ARG A 204 -3.54 -12.27 -6.09
CA ARG A 204 -2.83 -13.33 -5.37
C ARG A 204 -3.44 -13.62 -4.00
N LEU A 205 -3.83 -12.59 -3.27
CA LEU A 205 -4.50 -12.74 -1.98
C LEU A 205 -5.84 -13.48 -2.15
N ASN A 206 -6.63 -13.11 -3.14
CA ASN A 206 -7.88 -13.80 -3.49
C ASN A 206 -7.67 -15.28 -3.87
N ALA A 207 -6.55 -15.60 -4.52
CA ALA A 207 -6.17 -16.95 -4.93
C ALA A 207 -5.38 -17.71 -3.85
N GLN A 208 -5.18 -17.14 -2.66
CA GLN A 208 -4.38 -17.70 -1.56
C GLN A 208 -2.92 -18.01 -1.91
N GLY A 209 -2.37 -17.31 -2.91
CA GLY A 209 -0.98 -17.47 -3.38
C GLY A 209 -0.05 -16.32 -2.99
N HIS A 210 -0.46 -15.48 -2.03
CA HIS A 210 0.29 -14.30 -1.59
C HIS A 210 1.39 -14.62 -0.58
N LEU A 211 2.35 -13.71 -0.48
CA LEU A 211 3.32 -13.65 0.61
C LEU A 211 2.79 -12.75 1.73
N THR A 212 3.23 -12.99 2.96
CA THR A 212 2.88 -12.15 4.13
C THR A 212 4.14 -11.74 4.88
N PHE A 213 4.24 -10.47 5.24
CA PHE A 213 5.37 -9.88 5.94
C PHE A 213 4.92 -9.19 7.24
N PRO A 214 5.34 -9.67 8.44
CA PRO A 214 6.11 -10.90 8.66
C PRO A 214 5.27 -12.16 8.37
N PRO A 215 5.89 -13.34 8.20
CA PRO A 215 5.15 -14.60 7.97
C PRO A 215 4.17 -14.96 9.08
N VAL A 216 4.44 -14.52 10.31
CA VAL A 216 3.53 -14.63 11.46
C VAL A 216 3.19 -13.21 11.93
N PRO A 217 2.05 -12.67 11.52
CA PRO A 217 1.64 -11.33 11.88
C PRO A 217 1.31 -11.19 13.38
N SER A 218 1.61 -10.03 13.95
CA SER A 218 1.08 -9.62 15.25
C SER A 218 -0.19 -8.77 15.07
N ARG A 219 -0.90 -8.53 16.17
CA ARG A 219 -2.07 -7.65 16.18
C ARG A 219 -1.81 -6.45 17.08
N ASP A 220 -2.37 -5.31 16.71
CA ASP A 220 -2.35 -4.13 17.56
C ASP A 220 -3.43 -4.20 18.66
N LEU A 221 -3.47 -3.19 19.53
CA LEU A 221 -4.47 -3.13 20.63
C LEU A 221 -5.92 -3.00 20.14
N MET A 222 -6.15 -2.66 18.88
CA MET A 222 -7.47 -2.60 18.26
C MET A 222 -7.85 -3.93 17.59
N GLY A 223 -7.00 -4.96 17.71
CA GLY A 223 -7.18 -6.26 17.09
C GLY A 223 -6.80 -6.31 15.60
N LEU A 224 -6.30 -5.22 15.03
CA LEU A 224 -5.88 -5.16 13.63
C LEU A 224 -4.57 -5.93 13.41
N GLU A 225 -4.56 -6.80 12.43
CA GLU A 225 -3.37 -7.53 12.02
C GLU A 225 -2.37 -6.58 11.36
N MET A 226 -1.15 -6.59 11.85
CA MET A 226 -0.03 -5.81 11.32
C MET A 226 0.76 -6.68 10.35
N SER A 227 0.46 -6.57 9.05
CA SER A 227 1.15 -7.32 7.99
C SER A 227 1.00 -6.64 6.64
N VAL A 228 2.04 -6.76 5.81
CA VAL A 228 2.00 -6.45 4.37
C VAL A 228 1.80 -7.74 3.59
N VAL A 229 0.93 -7.71 2.57
CA VAL A 229 0.73 -8.79 1.61
C VAL A 229 1.34 -8.45 0.25
N ALA A 230 1.83 -9.49 -0.49
CA ALA A 230 2.39 -9.36 -1.85
C ALA A 230 2.19 -10.61 -2.72
#